data_5f6e878ddd51122e31f1e545faa04141
#
_entry.id   5f6e878ddd51122e31f1e545faa04141
#
_cell.length_a   1.000
_cell.length_b   1.000
_cell.length_c   1.000
_cell.angle_alpha   90.00
_cell.angle_beta   90.00
_cell.angle_gamma   90.00
#
_symmetry.space_group_name_H-M   'P 1'
#
loop_
_entity.id
_entity.type
_entity.pdbx_description
1 polymer ?
#
loop_
_entity_poly.entity_id
_entity_poly.type
_entity_poly.pdbx_seq_one_letter_code
_entity_poly.pdbx_strand_id
1 'polypeptide(L)'
;VRDDLPETVPSAHRLEAWTTAGDLLGCWDGTEAAAVLELVATFPGEEGMRCFNPGYAIWAYSADGEFLFDLEFCYRCNWVGVREQGQRQRLVPFEPESVPAKELLARFLAFEPSTRD
;
A
#
# COMPACT_ATOMS: atom_id res chain seq x y z
N VAL A 1 3.55 -5.53 -10.08
CA VAL A 1 4.47 -5.72 -8.94
C VAL A 1 4.19 -6.99 -8.14
N ARG A 2 3.42 -7.92 -8.73
CA ARG A 2 3.01 -9.13 -8.00
C ARG A 2 4.18 -9.92 -7.43
N ASP A 3 5.23 -10.09 -8.21
CA ASP A 3 6.38 -10.90 -7.79
C ASP A 3 7.26 -10.18 -6.76
N ASP A 4 7.02 -8.90 -6.54
CA ASP A 4 7.81 -8.09 -5.62
C ASP A 4 7.19 -8.00 -4.24
N LEU A 5 5.95 -8.47 -4.09
CA LEU A 5 5.26 -8.43 -2.82
C LEU A 5 5.75 -9.56 -1.90
N PRO A 6 5.64 -9.36 -0.58
CA PRO A 6 6.07 -10.38 0.38
C PRO A 6 5.32 -11.70 0.23
N GLU A 7 5.99 -12.80 0.57
CA GLU A 7 5.37 -14.11 0.57
C GLU A 7 4.26 -14.23 1.62
N THR A 8 4.26 -13.35 2.61
CA THR A 8 3.26 -13.35 3.68
C THR A 8 1.94 -12.70 3.25
N VAL A 9 1.83 -12.17 2.02
CA VAL A 9 0.58 -11.59 1.53
C VAL A 9 -0.64 -12.47 1.81
N PRO A 10 -0.61 -13.79 1.54
CA PRO A 10 -1.78 -14.64 1.82
C PRO A 10 -2.16 -14.72 3.30
N SER A 11 -1.23 -14.40 4.20
CA SER A 11 -1.49 -14.43 5.64
C SER A 11 -2.02 -13.10 6.17
N ALA A 12 -2.04 -12.07 5.36
CA ALA A 12 -2.52 -10.75 5.77
C ALA A 12 -4.04 -10.79 5.91
N HIS A 13 -4.52 -10.50 7.11
CA HIS A 13 -5.95 -10.52 7.42
C HIS A 13 -6.50 -9.12 7.68
N ARG A 14 -5.63 -8.22 8.13
CA ARG A 14 -6.00 -6.84 8.42
C ARG A 14 -4.96 -5.90 7.84
N LEU A 15 -5.43 -4.86 7.16
CA LEU A 15 -4.57 -3.80 6.65
C LEU A 15 -4.98 -2.49 7.30
N GLU A 16 -4.00 -1.76 7.81
CA GLU A 16 -4.22 -0.41 8.30
C GLU A 16 -3.77 0.57 7.23
N ALA A 17 -4.64 1.53 6.93
CA ALA A 17 -4.34 2.58 5.97
C ALA A 17 -3.89 3.82 6.74
N TRP A 18 -2.70 4.31 6.41
CA TRP A 18 -2.06 5.43 7.10
C TRP A 18 -1.65 6.51 6.12
N THR A 19 -1.57 7.76 6.61
CA THR A 19 -0.78 8.76 5.91
C THR A 19 0.66 8.63 6.40
N THR A 20 1.63 9.07 5.60
CA THR A 20 3.02 9.06 6.04
C THR A 20 3.32 10.13 7.07
N ALA A 21 2.37 11.05 7.31
CA ALA A 21 2.45 12.01 8.41
C ALA A 21 2.10 11.37 9.76
N GLY A 22 1.63 10.12 9.77
CA GLY A 22 1.38 9.39 10.99
C GLY A 22 -0.08 9.31 11.40
N ASP A 23 -1.01 9.59 10.50
CA ASP A 23 -2.45 9.53 10.79
C ASP A 23 -3.04 8.22 10.30
N LEU A 24 -3.70 7.49 11.20
CA LEU A 24 -4.45 6.29 10.82
C LEU A 24 -5.74 6.72 10.15
N LEU A 25 -5.95 6.30 8.91
CA LEU A 25 -7.14 6.64 8.15
C LEU A 25 -8.27 5.65 8.38
N GLY A 26 -7.96 4.37 8.39
CA GLY A 26 -8.94 3.31 8.56
C GLY A 26 -8.31 1.95 8.34
N CYS A 27 -9.16 0.94 8.21
CA CYS A 27 -8.71 -0.44 8.07
C CYS A 27 -9.51 -1.16 7.00
N TRP A 28 -8.87 -2.17 6.42
CA TRP A 28 -9.54 -3.16 5.57
C TRP A 28 -9.30 -4.53 6.21
N ASP A 29 -10.35 -5.33 6.35
CA ASP A 29 -10.26 -6.63 6.97
C ASP A 29 -10.75 -7.73 6.02
N GLY A 30 -10.22 -8.93 6.18
CA GLY A 30 -10.70 -10.12 5.49
C GLY A 30 -10.70 -9.98 3.97
N THR A 31 -11.87 -10.09 3.35
CA THR A 31 -11.98 -10.03 1.88
C THR A 31 -11.60 -8.67 1.33
N GLU A 32 -11.85 -7.59 2.07
CA GLU A 32 -11.43 -6.26 1.64
C GLU A 32 -9.91 -6.14 1.65
N ALA A 33 -9.25 -6.69 2.67
CA ALA A 33 -7.80 -6.70 2.73
C ALA A 33 -7.22 -7.45 1.55
N ALA A 34 -7.78 -8.62 1.24
CA ALA A 34 -7.33 -9.43 0.10
C ALA A 34 -7.52 -8.66 -1.21
N ALA A 35 -8.65 -7.96 -1.36
CA ALA A 35 -8.93 -7.20 -2.57
C ALA A 35 -7.95 -6.04 -2.73
N VAL A 36 -7.61 -5.35 -1.64
CA VAL A 36 -6.63 -4.25 -1.70
C VAL A 36 -5.26 -4.76 -2.10
N LEU A 37 -4.82 -5.87 -1.52
CA LEU A 37 -3.51 -6.45 -1.87
C LEU A 37 -3.49 -6.95 -3.31
N GLU A 38 -4.63 -7.45 -3.81
CA GLU A 38 -4.70 -7.84 -5.21
C GLU A 38 -4.61 -6.64 -6.14
N LEU A 39 -5.17 -5.49 -5.77
CA LEU A 39 -4.98 -4.27 -6.55
C LEU A 39 -3.49 -3.94 -6.67
N VAL A 40 -2.77 -3.97 -5.54
CA VAL A 40 -1.34 -3.67 -5.56
C VAL A 40 -0.60 -4.68 -6.44
N ALA A 41 -0.96 -5.95 -6.33
CA ALA A 41 -0.32 -7.00 -7.12
C ALA A 41 -0.48 -6.77 -8.62
N THR A 42 -1.59 -6.15 -9.04
CA THR A 42 -1.86 -5.88 -10.46
C THR A 42 -1.25 -4.56 -10.95
N PHE A 43 -0.56 -3.80 -10.11
CA PHE A 43 0.11 -2.58 -10.55
C PHE A 43 1.11 -2.94 -11.66
N PRO A 44 1.02 -2.30 -12.84
CA PRO A 44 2.04 -2.50 -13.86
C PRO A 44 3.33 -1.80 -13.45
N GLY A 45 4.46 -2.33 -13.90
CA GLY A 45 5.75 -1.72 -13.68
C GLY A 45 5.92 -0.45 -14.48
N GLU A 46 6.81 0.42 -14.02
CA GLU A 46 7.15 1.65 -14.69
C GLU A 46 8.55 2.04 -14.25
N GLU A 47 9.16 2.97 -14.97
CA GLU A 47 10.46 3.48 -14.57
C GLU A 47 10.28 4.42 -13.38
N GLY A 48 11.00 4.14 -12.30
CA GLY A 48 10.94 4.98 -11.10
C GLY A 48 11.74 6.27 -11.29
N MET A 49 11.36 7.31 -10.57
CA MET A 49 12.04 8.59 -10.58
C MET A 49 13.07 8.64 -9.45
N ARG A 50 13.87 9.69 -9.39
CA ARG A 50 14.96 9.79 -8.40
C ARG A 50 14.51 10.15 -7.00
N CYS A 51 13.26 10.47 -6.82
CA CYS A 51 12.75 10.86 -5.51
C CYS A 51 11.98 9.69 -4.89
N PHE A 52 11.77 9.77 -3.58
CA PHE A 52 10.82 8.91 -2.89
C PHE A 52 10.21 9.74 -1.75
N ASN A 53 8.97 10.14 -1.96
CA ASN A 53 8.24 10.99 -1.00
C ASN A 53 6.83 10.43 -0.88
N PRO A 54 6.66 9.31 -0.14
CA PRO A 54 5.36 8.64 -0.06
C PRO A 54 4.36 9.46 0.73
N GLY A 55 3.07 9.35 0.32
CA GLY A 55 1.97 10.02 1.00
C GLY A 55 1.08 9.08 1.78
N TYR A 56 1.00 7.82 1.36
CA TYR A 56 0.14 6.82 1.99
C TYR A 56 0.90 5.54 2.24
N ALA A 57 0.46 4.81 3.25
CA ALA A 57 1.07 3.53 3.63
C ALA A 57 0.01 2.52 4.04
N ILE A 58 0.35 1.25 3.86
CA ILE A 58 -0.45 0.13 4.34
C ILE A 58 0.42 -0.67 5.29
N TRP A 59 -0.11 -0.97 6.48
CA TRP A 59 0.54 -1.88 7.44
C TRP A 59 -0.29 -3.14 7.51
N ALA A 60 0.32 -4.29 7.27
CA ALA A 60 -0.37 -5.57 7.16
C ALA A 60 -0.11 -6.45 8.38
N TYR A 61 -1.19 -7.05 8.88
CA TYR A 61 -1.17 -7.88 10.08
C TYR A 61 -1.85 -9.22 9.80
N SER A 62 -1.35 -10.27 10.45
CA SER A 62 -1.97 -11.60 10.41
C SER A 62 -3.28 -11.60 11.23
N ALA A 63 -4.02 -12.70 11.14
CA ALA A 63 -5.23 -12.87 11.94
C ALA A 63 -4.95 -12.81 13.44
N ASP A 64 -3.73 -13.16 13.85
CA ASP A 64 -3.31 -13.11 15.25
C ASP A 64 -2.79 -11.75 15.67
N GLY A 65 -2.79 -10.76 14.76
CA GLY A 65 -2.32 -9.42 15.06
C GLY A 65 -0.83 -9.22 14.93
N GLU A 66 -0.12 -10.18 14.33
CA GLU A 66 1.33 -10.06 14.12
C GLU A 66 1.60 -9.19 12.90
N PHE A 67 2.53 -8.24 13.04
CA PHE A 67 2.94 -7.40 11.91
C PHE A 67 3.67 -8.24 10.87
N LEU A 68 3.29 -8.11 9.60
CA LEU A 68 3.89 -8.87 8.52
C LEU A 68 4.76 -8.01 7.62
N PHE A 69 4.24 -6.87 7.16
CA PHE A 69 4.97 -5.98 6.25
C PHE A 69 4.26 -4.64 6.17
N ASP A 70 4.97 -3.64 5.61
CA ASP A 70 4.31 -2.41 5.23
C ASP A 70 4.67 -2.03 3.79
N LEU A 71 3.78 -1.25 3.19
CA LEU A 71 3.93 -0.74 1.84
C LEU A 71 3.75 0.77 1.91
N GLU A 72 4.70 1.52 1.31
CA GLU A 72 4.57 2.98 1.21
C GLU A 72 4.47 3.35 -0.26
N PHE A 73 3.48 4.18 -0.58
CA PHE A 73 3.17 4.52 -1.97
C PHE A 73 3.56 5.94 -2.28
N CYS A 74 4.48 6.10 -3.22
CA CYS A 74 4.85 7.41 -3.75
C CYS A 74 4.31 7.54 -5.18
N TYR A 75 3.14 8.17 -5.29
CA TYR A 75 2.50 8.38 -6.58
C TYR A 75 3.22 9.41 -7.42
N ARG A 76 3.99 10.30 -6.78
CA ARG A 76 4.72 11.35 -7.47
C ARG A 76 6.01 10.86 -8.09
N CYS A 77 6.59 9.81 -7.54
CA CYS A 77 7.91 9.32 -7.96
C CYS A 77 7.86 7.90 -8.50
N ASN A 78 6.67 7.31 -8.61
CA ASN A 78 6.43 6.00 -9.22
C ASN A 78 7.07 4.84 -8.45
N TRP A 79 7.06 4.89 -7.10
CA TRP A 79 7.65 3.83 -6.28
C TRP A 79 6.67 3.29 -5.25
N VAL A 80 6.73 1.97 -5.04
CA VAL A 80 6.18 1.34 -3.85
C VAL A 80 7.38 0.92 -3.00
N GLY A 81 7.42 1.39 -1.75
CA GLY A 81 8.41 0.90 -0.80
C GLY A 81 7.85 -0.32 -0.11
N VAL A 82 8.55 -1.45 -0.18
CA VAL A 82 8.12 -2.72 0.43
C VAL A 82 9.07 -3.04 1.56
N ARG A 83 8.55 -3.16 2.79
CA ARG A 83 9.37 -3.52 3.94
C ARG A 83 8.72 -4.67 4.69
N GLU A 84 9.42 -5.80 4.72
CA GLU A 84 9.01 -6.96 5.50
C GLU A 84 9.59 -6.87 6.90
N GLN A 85 8.96 -7.55 7.85
CA GLN A 85 9.40 -7.54 9.23
C GLN A 85 10.88 -7.93 9.33
N GLY A 86 11.66 -7.08 9.99
CA GLY A 86 13.08 -7.33 10.21
C GLY A 86 13.98 -7.08 9.00
N GLN A 87 13.43 -6.58 7.91
CA GLN A 87 14.20 -6.34 6.69
C GLN A 87 14.20 -4.87 6.30
N ARG A 88 15.13 -4.50 5.42
CA ARG A 88 15.19 -3.14 4.88
C ARG A 88 14.10 -2.94 3.84
N GLN A 89 13.66 -1.71 3.71
CA GLN A 89 12.74 -1.34 2.65
C GLN A 89 13.43 -1.47 1.29
N ARG A 90 12.70 -2.00 0.32
CA ARG A 90 13.13 -2.00 -1.08
C ARG A 90 12.11 -1.23 -1.90
N LEU A 91 12.56 -0.59 -2.96
CA LEU A 91 11.67 0.21 -3.81
C LEU A 91 11.36 -0.57 -5.09
N VAL A 92 10.07 -0.63 -5.42
CA VAL A 92 9.57 -1.32 -6.60
C VAL A 92 8.84 -0.28 -7.47
N PRO A 93 9.23 -0.11 -8.74
CA PRO A 93 8.57 0.90 -9.57
C PRO A 93 7.19 0.47 -10.02
N PHE A 94 6.27 1.43 -10.11
CA PHE A 94 4.92 1.17 -10.60
C PHE A 94 4.39 2.36 -11.38
N GLU A 95 3.36 2.11 -12.22
CA GLU A 95 2.70 3.16 -13.00
C GLU A 95 1.55 3.76 -12.19
N PRO A 96 1.70 5.00 -11.68
CA PRO A 96 0.69 5.60 -10.83
C PRO A 96 -0.59 6.02 -11.57
N GLU A 97 -0.54 6.14 -12.90
CA GLU A 97 -1.70 6.48 -13.71
C GLU A 97 -2.50 5.25 -14.14
N SER A 98 -2.04 4.05 -13.76
CA SER A 98 -2.75 2.82 -14.11
C SER A 98 -4.09 2.72 -13.37
N VAL A 99 -5.00 1.95 -13.93
CA VAL A 99 -6.33 1.77 -13.32
C VAL A 99 -6.24 1.24 -11.89
N PRO A 100 -5.48 0.17 -11.61
CA PRO A 100 -5.43 -0.34 -10.22
C PRO A 100 -4.76 0.64 -9.26
N ALA A 101 -3.75 1.40 -9.70
CA ALA A 101 -3.09 2.37 -8.84
C ALA A 101 -4.05 3.52 -8.49
N LYS A 102 -4.82 4.00 -9.45
CA LYS A 102 -5.82 5.04 -9.21
C LYS A 102 -6.95 4.53 -8.33
N GLU A 103 -7.33 3.28 -8.48
CA GLU A 103 -8.37 2.68 -7.64
C GLU A 103 -7.90 2.62 -6.18
N LEU A 104 -6.65 2.23 -5.94
CA LEU A 104 -6.13 2.20 -4.58
C LEU A 104 -6.09 3.61 -3.99
N LEU A 105 -5.65 4.59 -4.76
CA LEU A 105 -5.63 5.98 -4.29
C LEU A 105 -7.04 6.42 -3.89
N ALA A 106 -8.05 6.07 -4.69
CA ALA A 106 -9.43 6.41 -4.38
C ALA A 106 -9.87 5.77 -3.06
N ARG A 107 -9.40 4.57 -2.76
CA ARG A 107 -9.74 3.89 -1.50
C ARG A 107 -9.11 4.56 -0.29
N PHE A 108 -7.87 5.07 -0.43
CA PHE A 108 -7.27 5.88 0.63
C PHE A 108 -8.07 7.16 0.84
N LEU A 109 -8.41 7.85 -0.25
CA LEU A 109 -9.14 9.11 -0.18
C LEU A 109 -10.54 8.94 0.41
N ALA A 110 -11.14 7.77 0.23
CA ALA A 110 -12.48 7.49 0.78
C ALA A 110 -12.50 7.50 2.31
N PHE A 111 -11.35 7.29 2.97
CA PHE A 111 -11.27 7.37 4.42
C PHE A 111 -11.16 8.82 4.91
N GLU A 112 -10.72 9.75 4.07
CA GLU A 112 -10.47 11.11 4.52
C GLU A 112 -11.80 11.87 4.63
N PRO A 113 -11.98 12.66 5.69
CA PRO A 113 -13.22 13.40 5.83
C PRO A 113 -13.35 14.47 4.75
N SER A 114 -14.59 14.76 4.36
CA SER A 114 -14.87 15.85 3.45
C SER A 114 -14.49 17.17 4.10
N THR A 115 -13.82 18.03 3.34
CA THR A 115 -13.43 19.36 3.82
C THR A 115 -14.36 20.44 3.34
N ARG A 116 -15.45 20.06 2.67
CA ARG A 116 -16.37 21.04 2.04
C ARG A 116 -17.68 21.21 2.76
N ASP A 117 -17.79 20.74 3.90
CA ASP A 117 -19.04 20.84 4.69
C ASP A 117 -19.27 22.22 5.24
#